data_fb13c940c94286782d9f8ec49c0a7740
#
_entry.id   fb13c940c94286782d9f8ec49c0a7740
#
_cell.length_a   1.000
_cell.length_b   1.000
_cell.length_c   1.000
_cell.angle_alpha   90.00
_cell.angle_beta   90.00
_cell.angle_gamma   90.00
#
_symmetry.space_group_name_H-M   'P 1'
#
loop_
_entity.id
_entity.type
_entity.pdbx_description
1 polymer ?
#
loop_
_entity_poly.entity_id
_entity_poly.type
_entity_poly.pdbx_seq_one_letter_code
_entity_poly.pdbx_strand_id
1 'polypeptide(L)'
;MSPLFSHIGRNLSMAKQPFMVFRLSLTPDEAVARCVTHWRTFKIQSETPGMREQFALAGWVGTELVIGNNGKAFLADAIATSSATAAVAELFPKALPDRVRRAFVEKNFVEIIARPLAGSGGRMCELWCRLDYTSTNETFFQEDFFASVLGKLEQSFQSDQVMLAPLEHLSSRELPTDVPLTLPALRALRQAAKKNRR
;
A
#
# COMPACT_ATOMS: atom_id res chain seq x y z
N MET A 1 28.12 -9.69 3.28
CA MET A 1 26.81 -10.27 2.93
C MET A 1 26.11 -9.29 2.00
N SER A 2 25.82 -9.71 0.75
CA SER A 2 25.31 -8.80 -0.29
C SER A 2 23.89 -8.32 0.02
N PRO A 3 23.60 -7.04 -0.18
CA PRO A 3 22.27 -6.46 0.08
C PRO A 3 21.13 -7.07 -0.78
N LEU A 4 21.47 -7.81 -1.83
CA LEU A 4 20.49 -8.48 -2.70
C LEU A 4 19.63 -9.55 -1.99
N PHE A 5 20.23 -10.31 -1.06
CA PHE A 5 19.49 -11.39 -0.38
C PHE A 5 18.47 -10.89 0.65
N SER A 6 18.68 -9.69 1.20
CA SER A 6 17.72 -9.10 2.12
C SER A 6 16.44 -8.61 1.42
N HIS A 7 16.53 -8.22 0.14
CA HIS A 7 15.36 -7.78 -0.64
C HIS A 7 14.46 -8.95 -1.08
N ILE A 8 15.04 -10.07 -1.49
CA ILE A 8 14.27 -11.27 -1.91
C ILE A 8 13.47 -11.83 -0.72
N GLY A 9 14.07 -11.91 0.46
CA GLY A 9 13.37 -12.37 1.65
C GLY A 9 12.22 -11.45 2.09
N ARG A 10 12.36 -10.13 1.94
CA ARG A 10 11.29 -9.16 2.22
C ARG A 10 10.11 -9.27 1.26
N ASN A 11 10.35 -9.45 -0.03
CA ASN A 11 9.31 -9.53 -1.05
C ASN A 11 8.39 -10.74 -0.86
N LEU A 12 8.95 -11.93 -0.61
CA LEU A 12 8.17 -13.13 -0.31
C LEU A 12 7.37 -13.00 1.01
N SER A 13 7.86 -12.21 1.96
CA SER A 13 7.17 -11.91 3.20
C SER A 13 5.96 -10.99 2.98
N MET A 14 6.07 -9.99 2.09
CA MET A 14 5.02 -8.99 1.88
C MET A 14 3.75 -9.57 1.23
N ALA A 15 3.87 -10.50 0.28
CA ALA A 15 2.71 -11.18 -0.30
C ALA A 15 1.92 -12.00 0.74
N LYS A 16 2.61 -12.53 1.77
CA LYS A 16 2.01 -13.27 2.88
C LYS A 16 1.56 -12.37 4.03
N GLN A 17 2.12 -11.17 4.13
CA GLN A 17 1.90 -10.19 5.20
C GLN A 17 1.50 -8.83 4.59
N PRO A 18 0.28 -8.71 4.06
CA PRO A 18 -0.16 -7.51 3.34
C PRO A 18 -0.39 -6.29 4.23
N PHE A 19 -0.34 -6.45 5.55
CA PHE A 19 -0.58 -5.38 6.50
C PHE A 19 0.73 -4.90 7.09
N MET A 20 0.90 -3.59 7.12
CA MET A 20 1.99 -2.90 7.80
C MET A 20 1.43 -2.01 8.87
N VAL A 21 2.06 -2.07 10.04
CA VAL A 21 1.64 -1.32 11.22
C VAL A 21 2.79 -0.46 11.71
N PHE A 22 2.57 0.84 11.70
CA PHE A 22 3.47 1.82 12.26
C PHE A 22 2.91 2.36 13.56
N ARG A 23 3.71 2.40 14.62
CA ARG A 23 3.40 3.15 15.84
C ARG A 23 4.16 4.46 15.81
N LEU A 24 3.42 5.57 15.81
CA LEU A 24 3.98 6.90 15.50
C LEU A 24 3.65 7.90 16.60
N SER A 25 4.59 8.82 16.86
CA SER A 25 4.39 10.03 17.68
C SER A 25 3.74 11.15 16.85
N LEU A 26 2.64 10.83 16.19
CA LEU A 26 1.83 11.70 15.36
C LEU A 26 0.36 11.51 15.72
N THR A 27 -0.47 12.52 15.45
CA THR A 27 -1.91 12.32 15.47
C THR A 27 -2.35 11.41 14.32
N PRO A 28 -3.50 10.71 14.42
CA PRO A 28 -4.01 9.88 13.32
C PRO A 28 -4.14 10.65 12.00
N ASP A 29 -4.63 11.88 12.05
CA ASP A 29 -4.80 12.74 10.85
C ASP A 29 -3.46 13.08 10.19
N GLU A 30 -2.46 13.46 10.98
CA GLU A 30 -1.10 13.74 10.48
C GLU A 30 -0.45 12.50 9.86
N ALA A 31 -0.59 11.33 10.52
CA ALA A 31 -0.03 10.08 10.03
C ALA A 31 -0.67 9.68 8.69
N VAL A 32 -1.99 9.73 8.58
CA VAL A 32 -2.71 9.46 7.33
C VAL A 32 -2.33 10.47 6.26
N ALA A 33 -2.30 11.77 6.56
CA ALA A 33 -1.94 12.81 5.61
C ALA A 33 -0.51 12.65 5.05
N ARG A 34 0.47 12.34 5.90
CA ARG A 34 1.86 12.05 5.49
C ARG A 34 1.93 10.82 4.60
N CYS A 35 1.24 9.74 4.98
CA CYS A 35 1.20 8.52 4.19
C CYS A 35 0.56 8.76 2.82
N VAL A 36 -0.57 9.46 2.75
CA VAL A 36 -1.23 9.85 1.49
C VAL A 36 -0.30 10.72 0.63
N THR A 37 0.37 11.71 1.23
CA THR A 37 1.35 12.57 0.52
C THR A 37 2.48 11.74 -0.07
N HIS A 38 3.01 10.79 0.69
CA HIS A 38 4.02 9.87 0.20
C HIS A 38 3.54 9.08 -1.01
N TRP A 39 2.35 8.48 -0.94
CA TRP A 39 1.76 7.76 -2.06
C TRP A 39 1.49 8.65 -3.28
N ARG A 40 1.12 9.92 -3.09
CA ARG A 40 0.93 10.88 -4.20
C ARG A 40 2.18 11.10 -5.03
N THR A 41 3.38 10.95 -4.46
CA THR A 41 4.63 11.01 -5.23
C THR A 41 4.73 9.88 -6.28
N PHE A 42 3.92 8.84 -6.15
CA PHE A 42 3.86 7.67 -7.03
C PHE A 42 2.67 7.66 -8.02
N LYS A 43 2.07 8.80 -8.33
CA LYS A 43 0.92 8.94 -9.23
C LYS A 43 -0.29 8.11 -8.79
N ILE A 44 -0.88 8.48 -7.67
CA ILE A 44 -2.22 8.04 -7.31
C ILE A 44 -3.18 8.48 -8.40
N GLN A 45 -4.10 7.60 -8.82
CA GLN A 45 -5.15 7.96 -9.77
C GLN A 45 -6.27 8.73 -9.07
N SER A 46 -6.71 8.24 -7.92
CA SER A 46 -7.79 8.87 -7.15
C SER A 46 -7.83 8.31 -5.73
N GLU A 47 -8.52 8.99 -4.85
CA GLU A 47 -9.06 8.41 -3.63
C GLU A 47 -10.41 7.80 -3.94
N THR A 48 -10.76 6.66 -3.32
CA THR A 48 -12.10 6.08 -3.45
C THR A 48 -13.08 6.96 -2.68
N PRO A 49 -14.00 7.62 -3.38
CA PRO A 49 -14.89 8.57 -2.73
C PRO A 49 -15.84 7.89 -1.75
N GLY A 50 -16.09 8.55 -0.60
CA GLY A 50 -16.94 8.05 0.49
C GLY A 50 -16.24 7.09 1.46
N MET A 51 -15.00 6.65 1.16
CA MET A 51 -14.29 5.72 2.06
C MET A 51 -13.80 6.41 3.34
N ARG A 52 -13.47 7.70 3.30
CA ARG A 52 -13.10 8.44 4.51
C ARG A 52 -14.23 8.45 5.54
N GLU A 53 -15.44 8.72 5.09
CA GLU A 53 -16.65 8.74 5.94
C GLU A 53 -16.94 7.34 6.49
N GLN A 54 -16.75 6.30 5.69
CA GLN A 54 -16.96 4.93 6.16
C GLN A 54 -15.93 4.48 7.20
N PHE A 55 -14.66 4.84 7.03
CA PHE A 55 -13.65 4.59 8.05
C PHE A 55 -13.93 5.40 9.33
N ALA A 56 -14.36 6.65 9.20
CA ALA A 56 -14.74 7.47 10.36
C ALA A 56 -15.92 6.87 11.15
N LEU A 57 -16.94 6.35 10.46
CA LEU A 57 -18.06 5.63 11.09
C LEU A 57 -17.60 4.35 11.80
N ALA A 58 -16.52 3.73 11.35
CA ALA A 58 -15.88 2.59 12.00
C ALA A 58 -14.89 2.98 13.12
N GLY A 59 -14.79 4.28 13.46
CA GLY A 59 -13.87 4.78 14.49
C GLY A 59 -12.43 4.97 14.06
N TRP A 60 -12.16 5.06 12.74
CA TRP A 60 -10.82 5.21 12.19
C TRP A 60 -10.71 6.49 11.34
N VAL A 61 -9.58 7.15 11.43
CA VAL A 61 -9.19 8.17 10.44
C VAL A 61 -8.53 7.42 9.26
N GLY A 62 -8.99 7.64 8.03
CA GLY A 62 -8.36 6.90 6.93
C GLY A 62 -8.95 7.17 5.56
N THR A 63 -8.35 6.53 4.56
CA THR A 63 -8.77 6.61 3.17
C THR A 63 -8.34 5.37 2.39
N GLU A 64 -8.91 5.21 1.20
CA GLU A 64 -8.52 4.21 0.23
C GLU A 64 -8.04 4.91 -1.05
N LEU A 65 -6.82 4.61 -1.46
CA LEU A 65 -6.20 5.14 -2.66
C LEU A 65 -6.30 4.11 -3.80
N VAL A 66 -6.54 4.59 -5.00
CA VAL A 66 -6.48 3.80 -6.23
C VAL A 66 -5.18 4.13 -6.94
N ILE A 67 -4.34 3.13 -7.13
CA ILE A 67 -3.07 3.24 -7.86
C ILE A 67 -3.09 2.35 -9.10
N GLY A 68 -2.21 2.66 -10.07
CA GLY A 68 -2.05 1.84 -11.27
C GLY A 68 -3.18 1.95 -12.29
N ASN A 69 -3.03 1.27 -13.42
CA ASN A 69 -3.96 1.30 -14.55
C ASN A 69 -3.92 -0.03 -15.32
N ASN A 70 -5.01 -0.78 -15.34
CA ASN A 70 -5.10 -2.09 -15.99
C ASN A 70 -4.83 -2.03 -17.50
N GLY A 71 -5.25 -0.97 -18.19
CA GLY A 71 -5.03 -0.84 -19.64
C GLY A 71 -3.55 -0.72 -20.01
N LYS A 72 -2.76 -0.02 -19.20
CA LYS A 72 -1.31 0.12 -19.40
C LYS A 72 -0.55 -1.13 -18.95
N ALA A 73 -0.99 -1.78 -17.88
CA ALA A 73 -0.44 -3.03 -17.42
C ALA A 73 -0.63 -4.14 -18.46
N PHE A 74 -1.84 -4.25 -19.03
CA PHE A 74 -2.14 -5.19 -20.11
C PHE A 74 -1.26 -4.95 -21.35
N LEU A 75 -1.01 -3.70 -21.73
CA LEU A 75 -0.14 -3.38 -22.86
C LEU A 75 1.32 -3.82 -22.59
N ALA A 76 1.80 -3.63 -21.36
CA ALA A 76 3.14 -4.08 -20.96
C ALA A 76 3.27 -5.60 -21.00
N ASP A 77 2.25 -6.32 -20.52
CA ASP A 77 2.20 -7.77 -20.53
C ASP A 77 2.15 -8.32 -21.97
N ALA A 78 1.34 -7.70 -22.85
CA ALA A 78 1.28 -8.03 -24.27
C ALA A 78 2.63 -7.81 -24.99
N ILE A 79 3.38 -6.78 -24.63
CA ILE A 79 4.73 -6.52 -25.16
C ILE A 79 5.72 -7.55 -24.61
N ALA A 80 5.63 -7.88 -23.31
CA ALA A 80 6.54 -8.85 -22.67
C ALA A 80 6.34 -10.29 -23.17
N THR A 81 5.11 -10.66 -23.53
CA THR A 81 4.76 -12.01 -24.02
C THR A 81 4.99 -12.20 -25.51
N SER A 82 5.26 -11.13 -26.28
CA SER A 82 5.65 -11.28 -27.68
C SER A 82 7.02 -11.94 -27.78
N SER A 83 7.11 -13.04 -28.54
CA SER A 83 8.24 -13.97 -28.60
C SER A 83 9.59 -13.35 -29.02
N ALA A 84 9.60 -12.14 -29.56
CA ALA A 84 10.83 -11.42 -29.94
C ALA A 84 11.46 -10.64 -28.75
N THR A 85 10.78 -10.50 -27.64
CA THR A 85 11.18 -9.62 -26.54
C THR A 85 11.36 -10.34 -25.20
N ALA A 86 11.15 -11.66 -25.11
CA ALA A 86 11.23 -12.38 -23.85
C ALA A 86 12.61 -12.24 -23.16
N ALA A 87 13.70 -12.30 -23.91
CA ALA A 87 15.04 -12.10 -23.38
C ALA A 87 15.33 -10.64 -22.98
N VAL A 88 14.64 -9.68 -23.61
CA VAL A 88 14.74 -8.26 -23.30
C VAL A 88 13.80 -7.92 -22.13
N ALA A 89 12.67 -8.63 -22.00
CA ALA A 89 11.70 -8.43 -20.93
C ALA A 89 12.27 -8.74 -19.54
N GLU A 90 13.18 -9.69 -19.40
CA GLU A 90 13.87 -9.97 -18.13
C GLU A 90 14.87 -8.88 -17.71
N LEU A 91 15.47 -8.18 -18.68
CA LEU A 91 16.42 -7.10 -18.43
C LEU A 91 15.74 -5.72 -18.32
N PHE A 92 14.60 -5.57 -19.02
CA PHE A 92 13.88 -4.31 -19.15
C PHE A 92 13.37 -3.73 -17.83
N PRO A 93 12.88 -4.53 -16.85
CA PRO A 93 12.36 -4.02 -15.59
C PRO A 93 13.37 -3.26 -14.76
N LYS A 94 14.60 -3.76 -14.70
CA LYS A 94 15.66 -3.18 -13.85
C LYS A 94 16.32 -1.96 -14.50
N ALA A 95 16.26 -1.86 -15.82
CA ALA A 95 16.84 -0.77 -16.58
C ALA A 95 15.89 0.42 -16.81
N LEU A 96 14.58 0.24 -16.58
CA LEU A 96 13.61 1.32 -16.78
C LEU A 96 13.65 2.33 -15.64
N PRO A 97 13.66 3.64 -15.97
CA PRO A 97 13.49 4.69 -14.96
C PRO A 97 12.20 4.47 -14.14
N ASP A 98 12.22 4.75 -12.85
CA ASP A 98 11.05 4.62 -11.95
C ASP A 98 9.77 5.25 -12.51
N ARG A 99 9.88 6.32 -13.30
CA ARG A 99 8.74 6.98 -13.96
C ARG A 99 8.03 6.07 -14.95
N VAL A 100 8.77 5.22 -15.66
CA VAL A 100 8.21 4.28 -16.65
C VAL A 100 7.64 3.07 -15.93
N ARG A 101 8.35 2.51 -14.95
CA ARG A 101 7.87 1.39 -14.13
C ARG A 101 6.51 1.70 -13.48
N ARG A 102 6.32 2.90 -12.94
CA ARG A 102 5.06 3.38 -12.35
C ARG A 102 3.89 3.42 -13.33
N ALA A 103 4.15 3.57 -14.62
CA ALA A 103 3.09 3.61 -15.63
C ALA A 103 2.45 2.25 -15.89
N PHE A 104 3.14 1.16 -15.54
CA PHE A 104 2.74 -0.21 -15.81
C PHE A 104 2.19 -0.96 -14.58
N VAL A 105 2.03 -0.28 -13.46
CA VAL A 105 1.41 -0.88 -12.27
C VAL A 105 -0.07 -1.12 -12.54
N GLU A 106 -0.55 -2.33 -12.29
CA GLU A 106 -1.96 -2.67 -12.36
C GLU A 106 -2.78 -1.87 -11.36
N LYS A 107 -4.09 -1.75 -11.65
CA LYS A 107 -5.01 -1.10 -10.72
C LYS A 107 -5.05 -1.86 -9.42
N ASN A 108 -4.66 -1.20 -8.36
CA ASN A 108 -4.62 -1.75 -7.01
C ASN A 108 -5.19 -0.76 -6.00
N PHE A 109 -5.54 -1.24 -4.82
CA PHE A 109 -6.04 -0.44 -3.72
C PHE A 109 -5.02 -0.41 -2.59
N VAL A 110 -4.85 0.78 -2.01
CA VAL A 110 -4.05 0.99 -0.81
C VAL A 110 -4.97 1.57 0.25
N GLU A 111 -5.27 0.78 1.26
CA GLU A 111 -6.02 1.24 2.41
C GLU A 111 -5.05 1.78 3.46
N ILE A 112 -5.32 2.98 3.93
CA ILE A 112 -4.53 3.70 4.93
C ILE A 112 -5.50 4.12 6.02
N ILE A 113 -5.34 3.57 7.22
CA ILE A 113 -6.17 3.92 8.38
C ILE A 113 -5.31 4.13 9.62
N ALA A 114 -5.73 5.01 10.51
CA ALA A 114 -5.06 5.24 11.77
C ALA A 114 -6.07 5.44 12.91
N ARG A 115 -5.65 5.10 14.13
CA ARG A 115 -6.37 5.39 15.35
C ARG A 115 -5.42 5.85 16.45
N PRO A 116 -5.90 6.60 17.45
CA PRO A 116 -5.08 6.98 18.59
C PRO A 116 -4.60 5.74 19.37
N LEU A 117 -3.37 5.76 19.85
CA LEU A 117 -2.92 4.81 20.86
C LEU A 117 -3.57 5.13 22.21
N ALA A 118 -3.99 4.10 22.92
CA ALA A 118 -4.60 4.25 24.24
C ALA A 118 -3.67 5.02 25.20
N GLY A 119 -4.25 5.96 25.96
CA GLY A 119 -3.51 6.76 26.93
C GLY A 119 -2.64 7.87 26.36
N SER A 120 -2.58 8.05 25.04
CA SER A 120 -1.70 9.04 24.39
C SER A 120 -2.30 10.47 24.33
N GLY A 121 -3.56 10.65 24.71
CA GLY A 121 -4.26 11.92 24.50
C GLY A 121 -4.36 12.32 23.03
N GLY A 122 -4.33 11.36 22.12
CA GLY A 122 -4.41 11.58 20.66
C GLY A 122 -3.09 12.02 19.99
N ARG A 123 -1.99 12.12 20.74
CA ARG A 123 -0.68 12.56 20.20
C ARG A 123 0.14 11.43 19.60
N MET A 124 -0.26 10.19 19.80
CA MET A 124 0.38 9.01 19.22
C MET A 124 -0.68 8.16 18.55
N CYS A 125 -0.33 7.51 17.46
CA CYS A 125 -1.26 6.68 16.72
C CYS A 125 -0.64 5.37 16.27
N GLU A 126 -1.52 4.45 15.95
CA GLU A 126 -1.26 3.24 15.21
C GLU A 126 -1.76 3.45 13.78
N LEU A 127 -0.84 3.48 12.81
CA LEU A 127 -1.14 3.64 11.39
C LEU A 127 -1.03 2.29 10.70
N TRP A 128 -2.09 1.90 10.01
CA TRP A 128 -2.18 0.68 9.24
C TRP A 128 -2.19 0.98 7.75
N CYS A 129 -1.35 0.28 7.00
CA CYS A 129 -1.37 0.29 5.55
C CYS A 129 -1.62 -1.12 5.06
N ARG A 130 -2.62 -1.30 4.19
CA ARG A 130 -2.85 -2.55 3.49
C ARG A 130 -2.66 -2.34 1.99
N LEU A 131 -1.97 -3.30 1.38
CA LEU A 131 -1.88 -3.42 -0.07
C LEU A 131 -2.69 -4.62 -0.52
N ASP A 132 -3.55 -4.43 -1.51
CA ASP A 132 -4.31 -5.52 -2.09
C ASP A 132 -3.46 -6.22 -3.16
N TYR A 133 -2.79 -7.32 -2.77
CA TYR A 133 -2.03 -8.18 -3.68
C TYR A 133 -2.89 -9.20 -4.42
N THR A 134 -4.21 -9.12 -4.33
CA THR A 134 -5.13 -10.12 -4.90
C THR A 134 -5.39 -9.95 -6.40
N SER A 135 -4.80 -8.96 -7.06
CA SER A 135 -4.80 -8.94 -8.52
C SER A 135 -3.91 -10.08 -9.02
N THR A 136 -4.51 -10.99 -9.75
CA THR A 136 -4.04 -12.33 -10.07
C THR A 136 -2.84 -12.40 -11.02
N ASN A 137 -2.30 -11.29 -11.46
CA ASN A 137 -1.12 -11.24 -12.28
C ASN A 137 0.06 -10.79 -11.41
N GLU A 138 0.71 -11.76 -10.80
CA GLU A 138 1.99 -11.62 -10.09
C GLU A 138 3.09 -11.20 -11.08
N THR A 139 3.04 -9.96 -11.55
CA THR A 139 4.18 -9.43 -12.25
C THR A 139 5.24 -9.03 -11.22
N PHE A 140 6.45 -9.56 -11.34
CA PHE A 140 7.65 -9.23 -10.56
C PHE A 140 7.84 -7.72 -10.34
N PHE A 141 7.26 -6.91 -11.20
CA PHE A 141 7.28 -5.46 -11.17
C PHE A 141 6.52 -4.85 -9.99
N GLN A 142 5.42 -5.47 -9.57
CA GLN A 142 4.58 -4.90 -8.52
C GLN A 142 5.20 -5.08 -7.15
N GLU A 143 5.77 -6.25 -6.86
CA GLU A 143 6.39 -6.54 -5.57
C GLU A 143 7.59 -5.63 -5.30
N ASP A 144 8.52 -5.52 -6.25
CA ASP A 144 9.68 -4.64 -6.13
C ASP A 144 9.28 -3.16 -6.02
N PHE A 145 8.24 -2.77 -6.76
CA PHE A 145 7.73 -1.40 -6.70
C PHE A 145 7.16 -1.08 -5.33
N PHE A 146 6.28 -1.93 -4.80
CA PHE A 146 5.66 -1.71 -3.49
C PHE A 146 6.68 -1.80 -2.37
N ALA A 147 7.60 -2.76 -2.40
CA ALA A 147 8.68 -2.85 -1.43
C ALA A 147 9.54 -1.57 -1.39
N SER A 148 9.84 -1.00 -2.56
CA SER A 148 10.59 0.26 -2.66
C SER A 148 9.79 1.44 -2.10
N VAL A 149 8.49 1.53 -2.42
CA VAL A 149 7.62 2.61 -1.92
C VAL A 149 7.54 2.57 -0.41
N LEU A 150 7.30 1.40 0.14
CA LEU A 150 7.12 1.20 1.58
C LEU A 150 8.42 1.36 2.36
N GLY A 151 9.53 0.90 1.81
CA GLY A 151 10.85 1.15 2.40
C GLY A 151 11.18 2.65 2.48
N LYS A 152 10.78 3.43 1.47
CA LYS A 152 10.94 4.90 1.51
C LYS A 152 10.01 5.57 2.52
N LEU A 153 8.80 5.06 2.70
CA LEU A 153 7.87 5.55 3.72
C LEU A 153 8.43 5.29 5.13
N GLU A 154 8.90 4.07 5.39
CA GLU A 154 9.56 3.72 6.65
C GLU A 154 10.76 4.61 6.92
N GLN A 155 11.66 4.78 5.94
CA GLN A 155 12.81 5.67 6.03
C GLN A 155 12.43 7.11 6.34
N SER A 156 11.34 7.62 5.75
CA SER A 156 10.83 8.97 6.04
C SER A 156 10.42 9.10 7.50
N PHE A 157 9.64 8.15 8.04
CA PHE A 157 9.25 8.18 9.45
C PHE A 157 10.44 8.00 10.41
N GLN A 158 11.43 7.19 10.03
CA GLN A 158 12.66 7.04 10.80
C GLN A 158 13.49 8.33 10.81
N SER A 159 13.67 8.96 9.65
CA SER A 159 14.42 10.21 9.49
C SER A 159 13.80 11.35 10.29
N ASP A 160 12.46 11.41 10.33
CA ASP A 160 11.72 12.40 11.11
C ASP A 160 11.65 12.05 12.61
N GLN A 161 12.22 10.92 13.02
CA GLN A 161 12.25 10.42 14.42
C GLN A 161 10.84 10.29 15.04
N VAL A 162 9.83 9.97 14.22
CA VAL A 162 8.44 9.82 14.67
C VAL A 162 8.04 8.38 14.95
N MET A 163 8.89 7.40 14.65
CA MET A 163 8.61 5.99 14.93
C MET A 163 8.82 5.67 16.42
N LEU A 164 7.82 5.10 17.06
CA LEU A 164 7.85 4.64 18.46
C LEU A 164 8.31 3.19 18.61
N ALA A 165 8.18 2.41 17.55
CA ALA A 165 8.58 1.00 17.48
C ALA A 165 8.98 0.63 16.05
N PRO A 166 9.71 -0.48 15.85
CA PRO A 166 9.97 -1.03 14.52
C PRO A 166 8.66 -1.30 13.76
N LEU A 167 8.72 -1.21 12.43
CA LEU A 167 7.62 -1.57 11.55
C LEU A 167 7.25 -3.05 11.73
N GLU A 168 5.96 -3.30 11.92
CA GLU A 168 5.40 -4.65 12.00
C GLU A 168 4.74 -5.03 10.67
N HIS A 169 4.96 -6.26 10.22
CA HIS A 169 4.28 -6.87 9.09
C HIS A 169 3.38 -7.99 9.58
N LEU A 170 2.10 -7.92 9.26
CA LEU A 170 1.11 -8.90 9.73
C LEU A 170 0.45 -9.61 8.55
N SER A 171 0.15 -10.89 8.77
CA SER A 171 -0.69 -11.69 7.88
C SER A 171 -2.18 -11.46 8.17
N SER A 172 -3.04 -11.92 7.26
CA SER A 172 -4.49 -11.84 7.47
C SER A 172 -4.99 -12.64 8.69
N ARG A 173 -4.20 -13.58 9.19
CA ARG A 173 -4.53 -14.37 10.39
C ARG A 173 -4.21 -13.63 11.69
N GLU A 174 -3.28 -12.70 11.63
CA GLU A 174 -2.82 -11.91 12.78
C GLU A 174 -3.57 -10.58 12.89
N LEU A 175 -4.44 -10.27 11.92
CA LEU A 175 -5.21 -9.04 11.91
C LEU A 175 -6.19 -9.01 13.09
N PRO A 176 -6.14 -8.01 13.98
CA PRO A 176 -7.12 -7.85 15.05
C PRO A 176 -8.54 -7.69 14.50
N THR A 177 -9.52 -8.22 15.21
CA THR A 177 -10.92 -8.25 14.76
C THR A 177 -11.58 -6.88 14.66
N ASP A 178 -11.05 -5.90 15.37
CA ASP A 178 -11.50 -4.51 15.38
C ASP A 178 -10.90 -3.66 14.24
N VAL A 179 -9.95 -4.20 13.47
CA VAL A 179 -9.34 -3.54 12.33
C VAL A 179 -10.15 -3.82 11.05
N PRO A 180 -10.76 -2.81 10.42
CA PRO A 180 -11.70 -2.99 9.31
C PRO A 180 -11.00 -3.21 7.94
N LEU A 181 -9.86 -3.90 7.93
CA LEU A 181 -9.06 -4.16 6.73
C LEU A 181 -9.20 -5.57 6.16
N THR A 182 -10.09 -6.40 6.71
CA THR A 182 -10.41 -7.69 6.09
C THR A 182 -11.15 -7.49 4.76
N LEU A 183 -10.99 -8.42 3.81
CA LEU A 183 -11.69 -8.34 2.52
C LEU A 183 -13.21 -8.21 2.64
N PRO A 184 -13.91 -8.97 3.52
CA PRO A 184 -15.33 -8.79 3.75
C PRO A 184 -15.68 -7.40 4.29
N ALA A 185 -14.93 -6.89 5.27
CA ALA A 185 -15.16 -5.56 5.84
C ALA A 185 -14.98 -4.46 4.77
N LEU A 186 -13.89 -4.49 4.01
CA LEU A 186 -13.64 -3.53 2.95
C LEU A 186 -14.71 -3.56 1.86
N ARG A 187 -15.20 -4.75 1.48
CA ARG A 187 -16.32 -4.87 0.53
C ARG A 187 -17.58 -4.21 1.09
N ALA A 188 -17.91 -4.42 2.36
CA ALA A 188 -19.05 -3.79 3.01
C ALA A 188 -18.92 -2.26 3.05
N LEU A 189 -17.75 -1.74 3.44
CA LEU A 189 -17.46 -0.30 3.46
C LEU A 189 -17.58 0.33 2.06
N ARG A 190 -17.03 -0.31 1.02
CA ARG A 190 -17.14 0.15 -0.37
C ARG A 190 -18.59 0.14 -0.88
N GLN A 191 -19.39 -0.84 -0.48
CA GLN A 191 -20.83 -0.87 -0.82
C GLN A 191 -21.59 0.26 -0.11
N ALA A 192 -21.33 0.49 1.18
CA ALA A 192 -21.92 1.59 1.94
C ALA A 192 -21.54 2.96 1.34
N ALA A 193 -20.27 3.15 1.01
CA ALA A 193 -19.78 4.36 0.35
C ALA A 193 -20.50 4.66 -0.98
N LYS A 194 -20.80 3.63 -1.77
CA LYS A 194 -21.57 3.77 -3.03
C LYS A 194 -23.04 4.12 -2.79
N LYS A 195 -23.65 3.56 -1.74
CA LYS A 195 -25.06 3.82 -1.41
C LYS A 195 -25.28 5.24 -0.94
N ASN A 196 -24.37 5.79 -0.14
CA ASN A 196 -24.49 7.15 0.39
C ASN A 196 -24.28 8.27 -0.65
N ARG A 197 -23.93 7.91 -1.89
CA ARG A 197 -23.73 8.84 -3.03
C ARG A 197 -24.97 9.01 -3.92
N ARG A 198 -25.96 8.17 -3.73
CA ARG A 198 -27.23 8.23 -4.47
C ARG A 198 -28.26 9.02 -3.70
#